data_4ba77b294816f8094918b800448d575d
#
_entry.id   4ba77b294816f8094918b800448d575d
#
_cell.length_a   1.000
_cell.length_b   1.000
_cell.length_c   1.000
_cell.angle_alpha   90.00
_cell.angle_beta   90.00
_cell.angle_gamma   90.00
#
_symmetry.space_group_name_H-M   'P 1'
#
loop_
_entity.id
_entity.type
_entity.pdbx_description
1 polymer ?
#
loop_
_entity_poly.entity_id
_entity_poly.type
_entity_poly.pdbx_seq_one_letter_code
_entity_poly.pdbx_strand_id
1 'polypeptide(L)'
;MRRVYFGLSVLLVFAVVLQFYFAAVGAFSKPQTDSSYGLHSLNGMMIIPLLSILATIAAAIARVPGRAIGLAIAPLGLVVVQVLIIVIGKAFTDGDTTTPAALVVYGLHAVNGLAIMAVSGANVRTARLLLRPAVAPTATTTGAAA
;
A
#
# COMPACT_ATOMS: atom_id res chain seq x y z
N MET A 1 -12.41 -2.04 17.19
CA MET A 1 -11.81 -2.52 15.94
C MET A 1 -11.65 -1.44 14.85
N ARG A 2 -12.62 -0.53 14.60
CA ARG A 2 -12.43 0.53 13.57
C ARG A 2 -11.20 1.43 13.82
N ARG A 3 -10.88 1.76 15.10
CA ARG A 3 -9.65 2.51 15.44
C ARG A 3 -8.39 1.71 15.17
N VAL A 4 -8.41 0.38 15.41
CA VAL A 4 -7.28 -0.51 15.08
C VAL A 4 -7.07 -0.56 13.57
N TYR A 5 -8.13 -0.75 12.79
CA TYR A 5 -8.09 -0.70 11.33
C TYR A 5 -7.48 0.62 10.81
N PHE A 6 -7.92 1.76 11.38
CA PHE A 6 -7.36 3.06 11.02
C PHE A 6 -5.86 3.16 11.36
N GLY A 7 -5.45 2.76 12.58
CA GLY A 7 -4.05 2.78 13.00
C GLY A 7 -3.16 1.92 12.11
N LEU A 8 -3.59 0.69 11.78
CA LEU A 8 -2.87 -0.20 10.86
C LEU A 8 -2.79 0.37 9.44
N SER A 9 -3.85 1.04 8.96
CA SER A 9 -3.84 1.71 7.66
C SER A 9 -2.82 2.86 7.62
N VAL A 10 -2.68 3.63 8.71
CA VAL A 10 -1.68 4.70 8.83
C VAL A 10 -0.28 4.12 8.85
N LEU A 11 -0.03 3.05 9.62
CA LEU A 11 1.26 2.36 9.66
C LEU A 11 1.63 1.79 8.28
N LEU A 12 0.64 1.27 7.53
CA LEU A 12 0.85 0.78 6.17
C LEU A 12 1.33 1.90 5.23
N VAL A 13 0.68 3.09 5.25
CA VAL A 13 1.14 4.24 4.45
C VAL A 13 2.54 4.65 4.86
N PHE A 14 2.84 4.69 6.16
CA PHE A 14 4.18 5.02 6.65
C PHE A 14 5.23 4.00 6.14
N ALA A 15 4.93 2.70 6.18
CA ALA A 15 5.81 1.67 5.63
C ALA A 15 6.03 1.85 4.12
N VAL A 16 4.99 2.24 3.36
CA VAL A 16 5.11 2.53 1.92
C VAL A 16 5.96 3.78 1.67
N VAL A 17 5.87 4.82 2.49
CA VAL A 17 6.79 5.99 2.42
C VAL A 17 8.23 5.55 2.67
N LEU A 18 8.47 4.74 3.71
CA LEU A 18 9.80 4.19 4.00
C LEU A 18 10.33 3.31 2.86
N GLN A 19 9.45 2.66 2.10
CA GLN A 19 9.84 1.85 0.94
C GLN A 19 10.55 2.70 -0.12
N PHE A 20 10.04 3.89 -0.42
CA PHE A 20 10.70 4.83 -1.34
C PHE A 20 12.00 5.37 -0.77
N TYR A 21 12.04 5.68 0.53
CA TYR A 21 13.26 6.11 1.20
C TYR A 21 14.34 5.03 1.12
N PHE A 22 14.03 3.78 1.44
CA PHE A 22 14.99 2.67 1.36
C PHE A 22 15.42 2.36 -0.09
N ALA A 23 14.52 2.55 -1.07
CA ALA A 23 14.89 2.46 -2.48
C ALA A 23 15.96 3.50 -2.85
N ALA A 24 15.77 4.76 -2.41
CA ALA A 24 16.75 5.82 -2.63
C ALA A 24 18.07 5.54 -1.92
N VAL A 25 18.04 5.10 -0.65
CA VAL A 25 19.24 4.70 0.08
C VAL A 25 20.01 3.63 -0.68
N GLY A 26 19.32 2.57 -1.15
CA GLY A 26 19.94 1.50 -1.94
C GLY A 26 20.54 2.01 -3.25
N ALA A 27 19.83 2.88 -3.96
CA ALA A 27 20.26 3.42 -5.26
C ALA A 27 21.50 4.32 -5.15
N PHE A 28 21.62 5.09 -4.06
CA PHE A 28 22.73 6.02 -3.84
C PHE A 28 23.88 5.44 -3.01
N SER A 29 23.76 4.21 -2.50
CA SER A 29 24.84 3.53 -1.78
C SER A 29 26.04 3.27 -2.69
N LYS A 30 27.26 3.52 -2.20
CA LYS A 30 28.51 3.25 -2.93
C LYS A 30 29.53 2.57 -2.01
N PRO A 31 30.17 1.44 -2.39
CA PRO A 31 29.84 0.67 -3.60
C PRO A 31 28.43 0.07 -3.52
N GLN A 32 27.72 -0.03 -4.65
CA GLN A 32 26.42 -0.69 -4.68
C GLN A 32 26.62 -2.20 -4.67
N THR A 33 25.97 -2.85 -3.72
CA THR A 33 26.01 -4.31 -3.52
C THR A 33 24.59 -4.84 -3.35
N ASP A 34 24.42 -6.16 -3.37
CA ASP A 34 23.09 -6.78 -3.12
C ASP A 34 22.48 -6.36 -1.77
N SER A 35 23.34 -6.16 -0.75
CA SER A 35 22.90 -5.69 0.57
C SER A 35 22.42 -4.24 0.59
N SER A 36 22.75 -3.41 -0.42
CA SER A 36 22.31 -2.02 -0.50
C SER A 36 20.80 -1.87 -0.51
N TYR A 37 20.09 -2.87 -1.03
CA TYR A 37 18.61 -2.92 -1.04
C TYR A 37 18.01 -3.80 0.07
N GLY A 38 18.79 -4.23 1.07
CA GLY A 38 18.33 -5.15 2.12
C GLY A 38 17.10 -4.62 2.88
N LEU A 39 17.13 -3.35 3.32
CA LEU A 39 16.00 -2.71 4.00
C LEU A 39 14.79 -2.53 3.08
N HIS A 40 15.02 -2.17 1.81
CA HIS A 40 13.98 -2.08 0.80
C HIS A 40 13.27 -3.43 0.61
N SER A 41 14.05 -4.51 0.46
CA SER A 41 13.52 -5.86 0.29
C SER A 41 12.77 -6.34 1.54
N LEU A 42 13.34 -6.16 2.73
CA LEU A 42 12.70 -6.54 3.99
C LEU A 42 11.35 -5.82 4.17
N ASN A 43 11.33 -4.50 3.98
CA ASN A 43 10.11 -3.71 4.16
C ASN A 43 9.05 -4.07 3.09
N GLY A 44 9.45 -4.22 1.82
CA GLY A 44 8.56 -4.52 0.71
C GLY A 44 7.99 -5.93 0.73
N MET A 45 8.79 -6.93 1.13
CA MET A 45 8.38 -8.33 1.08
C MET A 45 7.80 -8.86 2.40
N MET A 46 8.02 -8.17 3.52
CA MET A 46 7.53 -8.63 4.83
C MET A 46 6.63 -7.60 5.51
N ILE A 47 7.10 -6.36 5.72
CA ILE A 47 6.37 -5.38 6.56
C ILE A 47 5.10 -4.90 5.86
N ILE A 48 5.17 -4.48 4.60
CA ILE A 48 4.00 -4.00 3.85
C ILE A 48 2.94 -5.11 3.69
N PRO A 49 3.26 -6.35 3.25
CA PRO A 49 2.32 -7.46 3.22
C PRO A 49 1.69 -7.76 4.57
N LEU A 50 2.49 -7.84 5.64
CA LEU A 50 2.00 -8.10 6.99
C LEU A 50 0.99 -7.03 7.44
N LEU A 51 1.32 -5.74 7.28
CA LEU A 51 0.43 -4.65 7.64
C LEU A 51 -0.86 -4.65 6.81
N SER A 52 -0.79 -5.00 5.51
CA SER A 52 -1.97 -5.15 4.66
C SER A 52 -2.89 -6.27 5.14
N ILE A 53 -2.33 -7.43 5.50
CA ILE A 53 -3.08 -8.56 6.05
C ILE A 53 -3.74 -8.16 7.39
N LEU A 54 -2.98 -7.59 8.31
CA LEU A 54 -3.49 -7.16 9.62
C LEU A 54 -4.59 -6.09 9.49
N ALA A 55 -4.42 -5.12 8.60
CA ALA A 55 -5.43 -4.11 8.31
C ALA A 55 -6.71 -4.75 7.73
N THR A 56 -6.57 -5.74 6.85
CA THR A 56 -7.69 -6.48 6.27
C THR A 56 -8.45 -7.27 7.33
N ILE A 57 -7.74 -7.97 8.21
CA ILE A 57 -8.34 -8.70 9.33
C ILE A 57 -9.09 -7.74 10.27
N ALA A 58 -8.46 -6.62 10.64
CA ALA A 58 -9.08 -5.61 11.49
C ALA A 58 -10.32 -4.98 10.83
N ALA A 59 -10.31 -4.75 9.52
CA ALA A 59 -11.44 -4.27 8.74
C ALA A 59 -12.59 -5.29 8.74
N ALA A 60 -12.30 -6.58 8.52
CA ALA A 60 -13.27 -7.65 8.52
C ALA A 60 -13.93 -7.82 9.92
N ILE A 61 -13.13 -7.86 10.99
CA ILE A 61 -13.65 -7.93 12.38
C ILE A 61 -14.48 -6.69 12.74
N ALA A 62 -14.10 -5.51 12.22
CA ALA A 62 -14.85 -4.27 12.41
C ALA A 62 -16.15 -4.22 11.60
N ARG A 63 -16.42 -5.24 10.76
CA ARG A 63 -17.58 -5.36 9.86
C ARG A 63 -17.77 -4.11 8.99
N VAL A 64 -16.64 -3.59 8.46
CA VAL A 64 -16.72 -2.47 7.53
C VAL A 64 -17.23 -2.93 6.16
N PRO A 65 -17.74 -2.03 5.30
CA PRO A 65 -18.20 -2.39 3.96
C PRO A 65 -17.13 -3.15 3.16
N GLY A 66 -17.51 -4.13 2.34
CA GLY A 66 -16.61 -4.98 1.55
C GLY A 66 -15.62 -4.20 0.69
N ARG A 67 -16.03 -3.02 0.16
CA ARG A 67 -15.13 -2.11 -0.55
C ARG A 67 -13.93 -1.64 0.32
N ALA A 68 -14.14 -1.39 1.60
CA ALA A 68 -13.07 -0.99 2.52
C ALA A 68 -12.12 -2.18 2.80
N ILE A 69 -12.66 -3.41 2.90
CA ILE A 69 -11.87 -4.64 3.03
C ILE A 69 -11.04 -4.84 1.75
N GLY A 70 -11.63 -4.66 0.56
CA GLY A 70 -10.92 -4.72 -0.72
C GLY A 70 -9.77 -3.71 -0.81
N LEU A 71 -9.95 -2.48 -0.32
CA LEU A 71 -8.88 -1.48 -0.25
C LEU A 71 -7.78 -1.87 0.74
N ALA A 72 -8.10 -2.56 1.82
CA ALA A 72 -7.11 -2.99 2.82
C ALA A 72 -6.21 -4.11 2.29
N ILE A 73 -6.73 -5.04 1.48
CA ILE A 73 -5.98 -6.17 0.90
C ILE A 73 -5.27 -5.81 -0.41
N ALA A 74 -5.72 -4.79 -1.13
CA ALA A 74 -5.19 -4.44 -2.45
C ALA A 74 -3.66 -4.15 -2.46
N PRO A 75 -3.06 -3.50 -1.44
CA PRO A 75 -1.60 -3.34 -1.38
C PRO A 75 -0.84 -4.67 -1.42
N LEU A 76 -1.36 -5.73 -0.77
CA LEU A 76 -0.76 -7.07 -0.84
C LEU A 76 -0.78 -7.61 -2.28
N GLY A 77 -1.90 -7.50 -2.99
CA GLY A 77 -2.00 -7.90 -4.39
C GLY A 77 -1.01 -7.14 -5.28
N LEU A 78 -0.88 -5.83 -5.07
CA LEU A 78 0.08 -5.02 -5.80
C LEU A 78 1.55 -5.35 -5.45
N VAL A 79 1.84 -5.81 -4.23
CA VAL A 79 3.18 -6.34 -3.89
C VAL A 79 3.48 -7.62 -4.66
N VAL A 80 2.50 -8.51 -4.85
CA VAL A 80 2.69 -9.68 -5.72
C VAL A 80 3.03 -9.24 -7.15
N VAL A 81 2.29 -8.27 -7.70
CA VAL A 81 2.60 -7.67 -9.02
C VAL A 81 4.01 -7.08 -9.03
N GLN A 82 4.43 -6.42 -7.94
CA GLN A 82 5.76 -5.84 -7.79
C GLN A 82 6.88 -6.87 -7.94
N VAL A 83 6.71 -8.03 -7.28
CA VAL A 83 7.65 -9.16 -7.38
C VAL A 83 7.67 -9.72 -8.79
N LEU A 84 6.49 -9.90 -9.41
CA LEU A 84 6.40 -10.40 -10.79
C LEU A 84 7.09 -9.48 -11.79
N ILE A 85 6.97 -8.17 -11.64
CA ILE A 85 7.69 -7.18 -12.49
C ILE A 85 9.20 -7.41 -12.40
N ILE A 86 9.76 -7.60 -11.21
CA ILE A 86 11.20 -7.87 -11.03
C ILE A 86 11.61 -9.20 -11.68
N VAL A 87 10.82 -10.25 -11.47
CA VAL A 87 11.09 -11.58 -12.06
C VAL A 87 11.07 -11.51 -13.59
N ILE A 88 10.05 -10.85 -14.16
CA ILE A 88 9.93 -10.65 -15.61
C ILE A 88 11.09 -9.78 -16.14
N GLY A 89 11.44 -8.69 -15.43
CA GLY A 89 12.55 -7.83 -15.83
C GLY A 89 13.88 -8.57 -15.91
N LYS A 90 14.15 -9.48 -14.94
CA LYS A 90 15.34 -10.33 -14.96
C LYS A 90 15.40 -11.24 -16.19
N ALA A 91 14.27 -11.70 -16.70
CA ALA A 91 14.24 -12.53 -17.93
C ALA A 91 14.67 -11.77 -19.21
N PHE A 92 14.69 -10.44 -19.15
CA PHE A 92 15.15 -9.57 -20.25
C PHE A 92 16.57 -9.03 -20.05
N THR A 93 17.30 -9.44 -19.00
CA THR A 93 18.72 -9.11 -18.83
C THR A 93 19.59 -10.08 -19.65
N ASP A 94 20.76 -9.61 -20.07
CA ASP A 94 21.78 -10.43 -20.74
C ASP A 94 23.03 -10.48 -19.86
N GLY A 95 23.16 -11.56 -19.10
CA GLY A 95 24.16 -11.66 -18.04
C GLY A 95 24.01 -10.50 -17.03
N ASP A 96 25.09 -9.75 -16.82
CA ASP A 96 25.11 -8.58 -15.93
C ASP A 96 24.64 -7.28 -16.63
N THR A 97 24.22 -7.36 -17.90
CA THR A 97 23.83 -6.19 -18.69
C THR A 97 22.32 -6.02 -18.69
N THR A 98 21.88 -4.82 -18.30
CA THR A 98 20.44 -4.46 -18.36
C THR A 98 20.09 -4.00 -19.77
N THR A 99 19.24 -4.75 -20.47
CA THR A 99 18.77 -4.38 -21.80
C THR A 99 17.74 -3.24 -21.75
N PRO A 100 17.47 -2.51 -22.86
CA PRO A 100 16.39 -1.52 -22.91
C PRO A 100 15.02 -2.09 -22.54
N ALA A 101 14.72 -3.34 -22.92
CA ALA A 101 13.48 -4.02 -22.55
C ALA A 101 13.39 -4.25 -21.05
N ALA A 102 14.47 -4.70 -20.40
CA ALA A 102 14.54 -4.85 -18.95
C ALA A 102 14.33 -3.51 -18.24
N LEU A 103 14.90 -2.41 -18.74
CA LEU A 103 14.72 -1.06 -18.17
C LEU A 103 13.26 -0.61 -18.22
N VAL A 104 12.55 -0.87 -19.32
CA VAL A 104 11.12 -0.56 -19.42
C VAL A 104 10.33 -1.35 -18.38
N VAL A 105 10.60 -2.65 -18.24
CA VAL A 105 9.91 -3.50 -17.25
C VAL A 105 10.24 -3.02 -15.83
N TYR A 106 11.49 -2.74 -15.51
CA TYR A 106 11.86 -2.21 -14.19
C TYR A 106 11.25 -0.82 -13.91
N GLY A 107 11.03 -0.01 -14.94
CA GLY A 107 10.29 1.25 -14.81
C GLY A 107 8.86 1.03 -14.29
N LEU A 108 8.19 -0.07 -14.69
CA LEU A 108 6.87 -0.43 -14.18
C LEU A 108 6.88 -0.74 -12.67
N HIS A 109 8.02 -1.16 -12.10
CA HIS A 109 8.17 -1.33 -10.66
C HIS A 109 7.92 -0.01 -9.92
N ALA A 110 8.48 1.09 -10.40
CA ALA A 110 8.26 2.41 -9.80
C ALA A 110 6.79 2.86 -9.95
N VAL A 111 6.19 2.66 -11.13
CA VAL A 111 4.77 3.00 -11.40
C VAL A 111 3.83 2.20 -10.48
N ASN A 112 4.06 0.89 -10.35
CA ASN A 112 3.27 0.05 -9.43
C ASN A 112 3.50 0.45 -7.96
N GLY A 113 4.70 0.90 -7.59
CA GLY A 113 4.98 1.48 -6.27
C GLY A 113 4.10 2.71 -5.97
N LEU A 114 3.92 3.60 -6.95
CA LEU A 114 2.99 4.74 -6.83
C LEU A 114 1.52 4.27 -6.69
N ALA A 115 1.13 3.20 -7.38
CA ALA A 115 -0.21 2.61 -7.23
C ALA A 115 -0.41 2.06 -5.81
N ILE A 116 0.59 1.38 -5.22
CA ILE A 116 0.55 0.92 -3.82
C ILE A 116 0.36 2.13 -2.88
N MET A 117 1.09 3.21 -3.09
CA MET A 117 0.95 4.44 -2.30
C MET A 117 -0.45 5.03 -2.40
N ALA A 118 -0.99 5.16 -3.62
CA ALA A 118 -2.32 5.73 -3.86
C ALA A 118 -3.43 4.90 -3.20
N VAL A 119 -3.37 3.56 -3.34
CA VAL A 119 -4.35 2.64 -2.73
C VAL A 119 -4.25 2.67 -1.21
N SER A 120 -3.02 2.68 -0.65
CA SER A 120 -2.82 2.78 0.79
C SER A 120 -3.34 4.11 1.35
N GLY A 121 -3.15 5.22 0.64
CA GLY A 121 -3.72 6.52 1.00
C GLY A 121 -5.26 6.53 0.95
N ALA A 122 -5.86 5.92 -0.08
CA ALA A 122 -7.31 5.74 -0.16
C ALA A 122 -7.86 4.88 0.99
N ASN A 123 -7.12 3.85 1.39
CA ASN A 123 -7.46 2.99 2.54
C ASN A 123 -7.48 3.80 3.86
N VAL A 124 -6.46 4.63 4.13
CA VAL A 124 -6.44 5.53 5.31
C VAL A 124 -7.62 6.48 5.28
N ARG A 125 -7.90 7.12 4.14
CA ARG A 125 -9.04 8.04 3.99
C ARG A 125 -10.35 7.33 4.32
N THR A 126 -10.55 6.14 3.78
CA THR A 126 -11.75 5.32 4.02
C THR A 126 -11.88 4.94 5.49
N ALA A 127 -10.79 4.44 6.11
CA ALA A 127 -10.75 4.08 7.52
C ALA A 127 -11.09 5.28 8.42
N ARG A 128 -10.56 6.47 8.11
CA ARG A 128 -10.86 7.72 8.83
C ARG A 128 -12.33 8.12 8.73
N LEU A 129 -12.94 8.00 7.55
CA LEU A 129 -14.36 8.32 7.35
C LEU A 129 -15.26 7.40 8.18
N LEU A 130 -14.89 6.12 8.32
CA LEU A 130 -15.63 5.13 9.12
C LEU A 130 -15.53 5.37 10.64
N LEU A 131 -14.65 6.27 11.09
CA LEU A 131 -14.59 6.70 12.50
C LEU A 131 -15.51 7.87 12.82
N ARG A 132 -16.04 8.57 11.82
CA ARG A 132 -16.95 9.71 12.05
C ARG A 132 -18.28 9.21 12.58
N PRO A 133 -18.86 9.88 13.60
CA PRO A 133 -20.24 9.59 14.03
C PRO A 133 -21.21 9.80 12.85
N ALA A 134 -22.23 8.95 12.76
CA ALA A 134 -23.34 9.21 11.85
C ALA A 134 -23.99 10.55 12.25
N VAL A 135 -24.11 11.48 11.31
CA VAL A 135 -24.87 12.73 11.53
C VAL A 135 -26.31 12.31 11.76
N ALA A 136 -26.84 12.62 12.94
CA ALA A 136 -28.26 12.38 13.23
C ALA A 136 -29.11 13.10 12.19
N PRO A 137 -30.16 12.45 11.63
CA PRO A 137 -31.08 13.14 10.72
C PRO A 137 -31.66 14.35 11.46
N THR A 138 -31.55 15.53 10.85
CA THR A 138 -32.19 16.74 11.37
C THR A 138 -33.69 16.44 11.39
N ALA A 139 -34.31 16.42 12.57
CA ALA A 139 -35.74 16.29 12.69
C ALA A 139 -36.38 17.46 11.95
N THR A 140 -37.01 17.18 10.81
CA THR A 140 -37.82 18.14 10.10
C THR A 140 -39.03 18.40 11.01
N THR A 141 -39.02 19.52 11.75
CA THR A 141 -40.20 20.00 12.45
C THR A 141 -41.22 20.37 11.39
N THR A 142 -42.11 19.43 11.09
CA THR A 142 -43.33 19.74 10.34
C THR A 142 -44.15 20.68 11.25
N GLY A 143 -44.04 21.97 11.01
CA GLY A 143 -44.91 22.96 11.66
C GLY A 143 -46.37 22.63 11.33
N ALA A 144 -47.09 22.14 12.33
CA ALA A 144 -48.54 22.08 12.29
C ALA A 144 -49.04 23.55 12.22
N ALA A 145 -49.43 24.00 11.04
CA ALA A 145 -50.25 25.18 10.93
C ALA A 145 -51.68 24.80 11.35
N ALA A 146 -52.12 25.33 12.50
CA ALA A 146 -53.49 25.36 12.92
C ALA A 146 -54.19 26.58 12.29
#